data_d81eab39ef2293b42f5146116d869720
#
_entry.id   d81eab39ef2293b42f5146116d869720
#
_cell.length_a   1.000
_cell.length_b   1.000
_cell.length_c   1.000
_cell.angle_alpha   90.00
_cell.angle_beta   90.00
_cell.angle_gamma   90.00
#
_symmetry.space_group_name_H-M   'P 1'
#
loop_
_entity.id
_entity.type
_entity.pdbx_description
1 polymer ?
#
loop_
_entity_poly.entity_id
_entity_poly.type
_entity_poly.pdbx_seq_one_letter_code
_entity_poly.pdbx_strand_id
1 'polypeptide(L)'
;SNAFVTPGSDLTLQSNAFTASSAPSKADVVMLVKNTSGTATINTDLKAFVSRNNGTTFTQATLVDEGTYDTNVKIISAHDIDISSQSSGTQMKYKISTHNQSAGSKVTEVQAVSLGWKT
;
A
#
# COMPACT_ATOMS: atom_id res chain seq x y z
N SER A 1 10.62 12.62 -5.70
CA SER A 1 10.10 11.48 -4.95
C SER A 1 10.78 10.20 -5.38
N ASN A 2 10.81 9.24 -4.49
CA ASN A 2 11.44 7.95 -4.75
C ASN A 2 10.41 6.97 -5.28
N ALA A 3 10.77 6.27 -6.35
CA ALA A 3 9.98 5.19 -6.89
C ALA A 3 10.53 3.86 -6.39
N PHE A 4 9.64 2.90 -6.19
CA PHE A 4 9.98 1.58 -5.69
C PHE A 4 9.59 0.54 -6.73
N VAL A 5 10.60 -0.09 -7.33
CA VAL A 5 10.40 -1.13 -8.33
C VAL A 5 11.61 -2.07 -8.33
N THR A 6 11.34 -3.35 -8.49
CA THR A 6 12.37 -4.37 -8.70
C THR A 6 12.01 -5.15 -9.96
N PRO A 7 12.50 -4.70 -11.15
CA PRO A 7 12.12 -5.35 -12.39
C PRO A 7 12.47 -6.85 -12.37
N GLY A 8 11.50 -7.68 -12.74
CA GLY A 8 11.65 -9.13 -12.76
C GLY A 8 11.57 -9.79 -11.39
N SER A 9 11.24 -9.04 -10.32
CA SER A 9 11.13 -9.57 -8.95
C SER A 9 9.97 -8.94 -8.22
N ASP A 10 9.37 -9.70 -7.31
CA ASP A 10 8.35 -9.17 -6.41
C ASP A 10 9.01 -8.25 -5.38
N LEU A 11 8.29 -7.20 -5.01
CA LEU A 11 8.74 -6.19 -4.06
C LEU A 11 7.90 -6.27 -2.79
N THR A 12 8.54 -6.12 -1.64
CA THR A 12 7.84 -5.83 -0.39
C THR A 12 8.46 -4.57 0.21
N LEU A 13 7.64 -3.56 0.43
CA LEU A 13 8.04 -2.29 1.02
C LEU A 13 7.27 -2.12 2.33
N GLN A 14 7.99 -1.92 3.42
CA GLN A 14 7.40 -1.64 4.72
C GLN A 14 7.91 -0.29 5.21
N SER A 15 7.00 0.57 5.66
CA SER A 15 7.37 1.90 6.13
C SER A 15 8.03 1.84 7.50
N ASN A 16 8.70 2.93 7.87
CA ASN A 16 9.01 3.22 9.26
C ASN A 16 7.72 3.49 10.02
N ALA A 17 7.77 3.47 11.35
CA ALA A 17 6.60 3.75 12.16
C ALA A 17 6.31 5.25 12.20
N PHE A 18 5.01 5.57 12.13
CA PHE A 18 4.48 6.91 12.36
C PHE A 18 3.67 6.87 13.64
N THR A 19 3.89 7.80 14.54
CA THR A 19 3.23 7.80 15.84
C THR A 19 1.90 8.55 15.77
N ALA A 20 0.81 7.86 16.11
CA ALA A 20 -0.52 8.47 16.25
C ALA A 20 -0.68 9.01 17.69
N SER A 21 -1.53 10.02 17.85
CA SER A 21 -1.79 10.60 19.18
C SER A 21 -2.65 9.68 20.07
N SER A 22 -3.44 8.82 19.45
CA SER A 22 -4.21 7.79 20.13
C SER A 22 -4.41 6.62 19.17
N ALA A 23 -4.80 5.46 19.69
CA ALA A 23 -4.92 4.25 18.87
C ALA A 23 -5.99 4.46 17.78
N PRO A 24 -5.63 4.42 16.50
CA PRO A 24 -6.60 4.55 15.43
C PRO A 24 -7.48 3.32 15.31
N SER A 25 -8.72 3.51 14.88
CA SER A 25 -9.61 2.41 14.52
C SER A 25 -9.70 2.22 13.01
N LYS A 26 -9.38 3.25 12.24
CA LYS A 26 -9.45 3.22 10.78
C LYS A 26 -8.22 3.88 10.16
N ALA A 27 -7.88 3.43 8.96
CA ALA A 27 -6.76 3.99 8.21
C ALA A 27 -7.15 4.18 6.75
N ASP A 28 -6.40 5.06 6.08
CA ASP A 28 -6.51 5.30 4.64
C ASP A 28 -5.14 5.18 4.02
N VAL A 29 -5.08 4.59 2.84
CA VAL A 29 -3.84 4.53 2.04
C VAL A 29 -4.15 5.08 0.66
N VAL A 30 -3.30 5.98 0.19
CA VAL A 30 -3.35 6.48 -1.18
C VAL A 30 -1.97 6.34 -1.79
N MET A 31 -1.90 5.81 -3.00
CA MET A 31 -0.61 5.65 -3.68
C MET A 31 -0.72 5.98 -5.16
N LEU A 32 0.41 6.38 -5.72
CA LEU A 32 0.59 6.52 -7.17
C LEU A 32 1.34 5.28 -7.66
N VAL A 33 0.76 4.59 -8.63
CA VAL A 33 1.29 3.33 -9.14
C VAL A 33 1.41 3.43 -10.66
N LYS A 34 2.60 3.17 -11.16
CA LYS A 34 2.87 3.16 -12.60
C LYS A 34 2.99 1.72 -13.09
N ASN A 35 2.21 1.39 -14.11
CA ASN A 35 2.38 0.15 -14.85
C ASN A 35 3.42 0.39 -15.93
N THR A 36 4.68 0.15 -15.61
CA THR A 36 5.80 0.33 -16.53
C THR A 36 5.74 -0.68 -17.67
N SER A 37 5.32 -1.89 -17.36
CA SER A 37 5.07 -2.95 -18.33
C SER A 37 3.90 -3.79 -17.84
N GLY A 38 2.98 -4.12 -18.75
CA GLY A 38 1.76 -4.84 -18.41
C GLY A 38 0.86 -4.04 -17.48
N THR A 39 -0.08 -4.72 -16.86
CA THR A 39 -1.01 -4.11 -15.91
C THR A 39 -1.14 -4.98 -14.68
N ALA A 40 -0.83 -4.41 -13.52
CA ALA A 40 -1.04 -5.09 -12.25
C ALA A 40 -2.54 -5.15 -11.92
N THR A 41 -3.03 -6.35 -11.59
CA THR A 41 -4.38 -6.51 -11.07
C THR A 41 -4.35 -6.16 -9.58
N ILE A 42 -5.07 -5.10 -9.20
CA ILE A 42 -5.10 -4.67 -7.80
C ILE A 42 -5.71 -5.76 -6.92
N ASN A 43 -5.23 -5.84 -5.68
CA ASN A 43 -5.57 -6.87 -4.69
C ASN A 43 -5.06 -8.28 -5.04
N THR A 44 -4.41 -8.44 -6.17
CA THR A 44 -3.78 -9.70 -6.60
C THR A 44 -2.30 -9.48 -6.86
N ASP A 45 -1.94 -8.60 -7.79
CA ASP A 45 -0.55 -8.30 -8.14
C ASP A 45 0.02 -7.15 -7.32
N LEU A 46 -0.85 -6.33 -6.73
CA LEU A 46 -0.50 -5.21 -5.87
C LEU A 46 -1.38 -5.29 -4.65
N LYS A 47 -0.76 -5.34 -3.46
CA LYS A 47 -1.48 -5.42 -2.19
C LYS A 47 -0.95 -4.38 -1.23
N ALA A 48 -1.82 -3.86 -0.39
CA ALA A 48 -1.47 -2.92 0.67
C ALA A 48 -2.03 -3.39 2.00
N PHE A 49 -1.29 -3.11 3.05
CA PHE A 49 -1.62 -3.53 4.41
C PHE A 49 -1.31 -2.39 5.38
N VAL A 50 -2.06 -2.32 6.47
CA VAL A 50 -1.83 -1.31 7.51
C VAL A 50 -1.76 -2.00 8.88
N SER A 51 -0.86 -1.50 9.73
CA SER A 51 -0.70 -1.95 11.12
C SER A 51 -0.81 -0.75 12.05
N ARG A 52 -1.45 -0.94 13.22
CA ARG A 52 -1.43 0.03 14.31
C ARG A 52 -0.55 -0.41 15.49
N ASN A 53 0.07 -1.56 15.38
CA ASN A 53 0.87 -2.17 16.46
C ASN A 53 2.31 -2.46 16.03
N ASN A 54 2.90 -1.48 15.32
CA ASN A 54 4.31 -1.49 14.90
C ASN A 54 4.66 -2.68 14.00
N GLY A 55 3.71 -3.16 13.21
CA GLY A 55 3.94 -4.25 12.26
C GLY A 55 3.80 -5.65 12.87
N THR A 56 3.33 -5.77 14.12
CA THR A 56 3.07 -7.08 14.72
C THR A 56 1.95 -7.80 13.98
N THR A 57 0.89 -7.08 13.64
CA THR A 57 -0.18 -7.57 12.77
C THR A 57 -0.51 -6.53 11.71
N PHE A 58 -0.91 -6.99 10.53
CA PHE A 58 -1.33 -6.14 9.43
C PHE A 58 -2.72 -6.53 8.97
N THR A 59 -3.51 -5.54 8.58
CA THR A 59 -4.80 -5.75 7.93
C THR A 59 -4.66 -5.40 6.46
N GLN A 60 -5.05 -6.30 5.57
CA GLN A 60 -5.01 -6.03 4.13
C GLN A 60 -6.09 -5.03 3.76
N ALA A 61 -5.69 -4.01 3.02
CA ALA A 61 -6.61 -3.02 2.45
C ALA A 61 -7.26 -3.58 1.20
N THR A 62 -8.52 -3.22 0.96
CA THR A 62 -9.16 -3.47 -0.33
C THR A 62 -8.92 -2.25 -1.21
N LEU A 63 -8.01 -2.40 -2.17
CA LEU A 63 -7.60 -1.30 -3.04
C LEU A 63 -8.64 -1.06 -4.14
N VAL A 64 -8.76 0.21 -4.52
CA VAL A 64 -9.65 0.68 -5.59
C VAL A 64 -8.84 1.55 -6.54
N ASP A 65 -9.06 1.39 -7.83
CA ASP A 65 -8.49 2.26 -8.87
C ASP A 65 -9.35 3.53 -8.93
N GLU A 66 -8.78 4.66 -8.53
CA GLU A 66 -9.46 5.95 -8.51
C GLU A 66 -9.32 6.72 -9.82
N GLY A 67 -8.56 6.18 -10.76
CA GLY A 67 -8.38 6.82 -12.06
C GLY A 67 -6.94 7.11 -12.41
N THR A 68 -6.77 7.80 -13.52
CA THR A 68 -5.46 8.12 -14.07
C THR A 68 -4.95 9.43 -13.51
N TYR A 69 -3.70 9.41 -13.03
CA TYR A 69 -2.98 10.60 -12.57
C TYR A 69 -2.10 11.18 -13.69
N ASP A 70 -1.44 10.32 -14.44
CA ASP A 70 -0.55 10.65 -15.55
C ASP A 70 -0.47 9.44 -16.47
N THR A 71 0.32 9.51 -17.54
CA THR A 71 0.49 8.41 -18.50
C THR A 71 0.94 7.15 -17.76
N ASN A 72 0.11 6.10 -17.83
CA ASN A 72 0.32 4.81 -17.15
C ASN A 72 0.43 4.89 -15.63
N VAL A 73 0.10 6.04 -15.02
CA VAL A 73 0.10 6.22 -13.57
C VAL A 73 -1.32 6.31 -13.07
N LYS A 74 -1.65 5.45 -12.11
CA LYS A 74 -2.97 5.39 -11.50
C LYS A 74 -2.92 5.84 -10.05
N ILE A 75 -4.03 6.43 -9.61
CA ILE A 75 -4.27 6.67 -8.19
C ILE A 75 -4.96 5.43 -7.65
N ILE A 76 -4.31 4.73 -6.74
CA ILE A 76 -4.83 3.52 -6.11
C ILE A 76 -5.01 3.82 -4.63
N SER A 77 -6.18 3.53 -4.09
CA SER A 77 -6.47 3.91 -2.72
C SER A 77 -7.35 2.89 -2.00
N ALA A 78 -7.33 2.99 -0.68
CA ALA A 78 -8.30 2.33 0.20
C ALA A 78 -8.63 3.30 1.33
N HIS A 79 -9.91 3.49 1.59
CA HIS A 79 -10.39 4.40 2.62
C HIS A 79 -11.13 3.62 3.71
N ASP A 80 -11.05 4.12 4.94
CA ASP A 80 -11.75 3.54 6.08
C ASP A 80 -11.42 2.06 6.32
N ILE A 81 -10.14 1.72 6.17
CA ILE A 81 -9.66 0.36 6.47
C ILE A 81 -9.87 0.13 7.96
N ASP A 82 -10.67 -0.86 8.32
CA ASP A 82 -10.95 -1.17 9.71
C ASP A 82 -9.79 -1.95 10.32
N ILE A 83 -9.04 -1.31 11.22
CA ILE A 83 -7.91 -1.90 11.92
C ILE A 83 -8.21 -2.13 13.41
N SER A 84 -9.47 -1.98 13.81
CA SER A 84 -9.87 -2.07 15.22
C SER A 84 -9.73 -3.47 15.82
N SER A 85 -9.65 -4.50 14.98
CA SER A 85 -9.45 -5.87 15.45
C SER A 85 -8.00 -6.18 15.82
N GLN A 86 -7.06 -5.33 15.40
CA GLN A 86 -5.66 -5.49 15.79
C GLN A 86 -5.47 -5.10 17.28
N SER A 87 -4.45 -5.66 17.92
CA SER A 87 -4.04 -5.19 19.25
C SER A 87 -3.84 -3.68 19.22
N SER A 88 -4.37 -2.99 20.23
CA SER A 88 -4.34 -1.54 20.30
C SER A 88 -2.91 -1.02 20.30
N GLY A 89 -2.67 0.05 19.58
CA GLY A 89 -1.35 0.67 19.51
C GLY A 89 -1.39 1.97 18.71
N THR A 90 -0.30 2.72 18.80
CA THR A 90 -0.17 4.03 18.16
C THR A 90 0.96 4.07 17.14
N GLN A 91 1.68 2.97 16.93
CA GLN A 91 2.78 2.93 15.95
C GLN A 91 2.25 2.42 14.62
N MET A 92 2.00 3.35 13.71
CA MET A 92 1.38 3.10 12.43
C MET A 92 2.42 2.75 11.37
N LYS A 93 2.17 1.66 10.64
CA LYS A 93 2.99 1.27 9.48
C LYS A 93 2.10 0.86 8.33
N TYR A 94 2.58 1.10 7.11
CA TYR A 94 2.01 0.46 5.93
C TYR A 94 2.99 -0.56 5.36
N LYS A 95 2.45 -1.49 4.61
CA LYS A 95 3.23 -2.46 3.84
C LYS A 95 2.60 -2.58 2.46
N ILE A 96 3.43 -2.49 1.43
CA ILE A 96 3.01 -2.64 0.04
C ILE A 96 3.78 -3.83 -0.53
N SER A 97 3.08 -4.72 -1.22
CA SER A 97 3.73 -5.86 -1.87
C SER A 97 3.26 -6.00 -3.31
N THR A 98 4.19 -6.36 -4.19
CA THR A 98 3.88 -6.69 -5.58
C THR A 98 4.07 -8.18 -5.79
N HIS A 99 3.29 -8.74 -6.71
CA HIS A 99 3.24 -10.16 -7.00
C HIS A 99 3.23 -10.37 -8.51
N ASN A 100 3.68 -11.54 -8.95
CA ASN A 100 3.72 -11.93 -10.36
C ASN A 100 4.64 -11.06 -11.22
N GLN A 101 5.59 -10.38 -10.61
CA GLN A 101 6.56 -9.53 -11.30
C GLN A 101 7.68 -10.37 -11.94
N SER A 102 7.98 -11.53 -11.37
CA SER A 102 9.03 -12.40 -11.86
C SER A 102 8.73 -13.01 -13.23
N ALA A 103 7.46 -12.99 -13.64
CA ALA A 103 7.08 -13.45 -14.99
C ALA A 103 7.62 -12.53 -16.10
N GLY A 104 8.07 -11.33 -15.77
CA GLY A 104 8.61 -10.36 -16.72
C GLY A 104 7.57 -9.67 -17.59
N SER A 105 6.30 -10.07 -17.51
CA SER A 105 5.20 -9.47 -18.26
C SER A 105 4.58 -8.27 -17.53
N LYS A 106 4.91 -8.09 -16.26
CA LYS A 106 4.42 -7.00 -15.44
C LYS A 106 5.59 -6.36 -14.71
N VAL A 107 5.65 -5.03 -14.76
CA VAL A 107 6.59 -4.24 -13.96
C VAL A 107 5.76 -3.12 -13.32
N THR A 108 5.58 -3.21 -12.02
CA THR A 108 4.76 -2.29 -11.24
C THR A 108 5.67 -1.41 -10.39
N GLU A 109 5.55 -0.09 -10.58
CA GLU A 109 6.36 0.89 -9.88
C GLU A 109 5.48 1.68 -8.91
N VAL A 110 5.83 1.67 -7.63
CA VAL A 110 5.14 2.48 -6.61
C VAL A 110 5.90 3.79 -6.49
N GLN A 111 5.26 4.90 -6.85
CA GLN A 111 5.91 6.21 -6.92
C GLN A 111 5.72 7.04 -5.67
N ALA A 112 4.59 6.87 -4.98
CA ALA A 112 4.28 7.62 -3.77
C ALA A 112 3.28 6.83 -2.93
N VAL A 113 3.37 6.97 -1.61
CA VAL A 113 2.43 6.36 -0.67
C VAL A 113 2.11 7.39 0.40
N SER A 114 0.84 7.54 0.73
CA SER A 114 0.36 8.37 1.82
C SER A 114 -0.50 7.52 2.75
N LEU A 115 -0.25 7.62 4.04
CA LEU A 115 -1.00 6.92 5.09
C LEU A 115 -1.70 7.95 5.97
N GLY A 116 -3.00 7.76 6.14
CA GLY A 116 -3.80 8.55 7.06
C GLY A 116 -4.52 7.64 8.05
N TRP A 117 -5.02 8.20 9.13
CA TRP A 117 -5.77 7.44 10.12
C TRP A 117 -6.72 8.32 10.91
N LYS A 118 -7.67 7.66 11.58
CA LYS A 118 -8.61 8.33 12.48
C LYS A 118 -9.05 7.38 13.60
N THR A 119 -9.42 7.94 14.71
CA THR A 119 -9.91 7.19 15.87
C THR A 119 -11.37 6.77 15.72
#